data_e20388d6c88716d4e6add54f8cd49041
#
_entry.id   e20388d6c88716d4e6add54f8cd49041
#
_cell.length_a   1.000
_cell.length_b   1.000
_cell.length_c   1.000
_cell.angle_alpha   90.00
_cell.angle_beta   90.00
_cell.angle_gamma   90.00
#
_symmetry.space_group_name_H-M   'P 1'
#
loop_
_entity.id
_entity.type
_entity.pdbx_description
1 polymer ?
#
loop_
_entity_poly.entity_id
_entity_poly.type
_entity_poly.pdbx_seq_one_letter_code
_entity_poly.pdbx_strand_id
1 'polypeptide(L)'
;QDDQLKFQKKLQSEIEIQKRHLETLIAQNYSTQNNKLVSTEDIPEPTKQYDFFISHASEDKDDIVRDLAEALRNNGFEVWYDEFELKIGDSLRKKIDYGLSNANYGIVIISPSFVKKNWTEYELNGMVAREMNGHKVILPIWHKITKDEVLRFSPSLADKLALNTSI
;
A
#
# COMPACT_ATOMS: atom_id res chain seq x y z
N GLN A 1 -23.72 14.43 2.04
CA GLN A 1 -22.69 15.16 2.82
C GLN A 1 -22.31 14.42 4.12
N ASP A 2 -23.27 13.79 4.79
CA ASP A 2 -23.03 13.11 6.07
C ASP A 2 -22.23 11.78 5.93
N ASP A 3 -22.45 11.05 4.85
CA ASP A 3 -21.76 9.77 4.58
C ASP A 3 -20.29 9.98 4.17
N GLN A 4 -20.00 11.05 3.46
CA GLN A 4 -18.63 11.42 3.09
C GLN A 4 -17.81 11.83 4.31
N LEU A 5 -18.42 12.56 5.25
CA LEU A 5 -17.77 12.95 6.50
C LEU A 5 -17.52 11.74 7.43
N LYS A 6 -18.46 10.81 7.51
CA LYS A 6 -18.29 9.54 8.24
C LYS A 6 -17.19 8.68 7.64
N PHE A 7 -17.11 8.61 6.31
CA PHE A 7 -16.05 7.91 5.60
C PHE A 7 -14.67 8.52 5.89
N GLN A 8 -14.54 9.85 5.81
CA GLN A 8 -13.28 10.54 6.12
C GLN A 8 -12.83 10.30 7.56
N LYS A 9 -13.74 10.38 8.54
CA LYS A 9 -13.42 10.09 9.95
C LYS A 9 -12.97 8.65 10.17
N LYS A 10 -13.61 7.69 9.49
CA LYS A 10 -13.23 6.28 9.58
C LYS A 10 -11.87 6.02 8.93
N LEU A 11 -11.60 6.62 7.77
CA LEU A 11 -10.32 6.53 7.10
C LEU A 11 -9.19 7.14 7.95
N GLN A 12 -9.44 8.29 8.58
CA GLN A 12 -8.49 8.91 9.50
C GLN A 12 -8.21 8.03 10.73
N SER A 13 -9.25 7.41 11.31
CA SER A 13 -9.10 6.47 12.43
C SER A 13 -8.25 5.26 12.05
N GLU A 14 -8.49 4.70 10.88
CA GLU A 14 -7.75 3.54 10.38
C GLU A 14 -6.28 3.87 10.07
N ILE A 15 -6.04 5.03 9.46
CA ILE A 15 -4.69 5.56 9.23
C ILE A 15 -3.94 5.75 10.56
N GLU A 16 -4.60 6.27 11.59
CA GLU A 16 -4.00 6.46 12.90
C GLU A 16 -3.65 5.13 13.59
N ILE A 17 -4.48 4.10 13.44
CA ILE A 17 -4.21 2.76 13.93
C ILE A 17 -3.00 2.16 13.20
N GLN A 18 -2.93 2.27 11.88
CA GLN A 18 -1.82 1.79 11.08
C GLN A 18 -0.52 2.54 11.38
N LYS A 19 -0.61 3.85 11.61
CA LYS A 19 0.52 4.68 12.02
C LYS A 19 1.10 4.19 13.35
N ARG A 20 0.28 3.98 14.37
CA ARG A 20 0.72 3.47 15.67
C ARG A 20 1.33 2.07 15.57
N HIS A 21 0.76 1.21 14.73
CA HIS A 21 1.31 -0.12 14.49
C HIS A 21 2.69 -0.03 13.83
N LEU A 22 2.84 0.84 12.85
CA LEU A 22 4.10 1.11 12.17
C LEU A 22 5.15 1.69 13.13
N GLU A 23 4.79 2.66 13.95
CA GLU A 23 5.67 3.24 14.97
C GLU A 23 6.14 2.19 15.98
N THR A 24 5.27 1.26 16.37
CA THR A 24 5.62 0.13 17.25
C THR A 24 6.61 -0.82 16.59
N LEU A 25 6.41 -1.15 15.31
CA LEU A 25 7.33 -2.01 14.55
C LEU A 25 8.71 -1.36 14.36
N ILE A 26 8.73 -0.06 14.09
CA ILE A 26 9.97 0.71 13.99
C ILE A 26 10.72 0.71 15.33
N ALA A 27 10.01 0.98 16.44
CA ALA A 27 10.60 0.97 17.79
C ALA A 27 11.16 -0.41 18.18
N GLN A 28 10.46 -1.49 17.82
CA GLN A 28 10.92 -2.87 18.05
C GLN A 28 12.18 -3.20 17.24
N ASN A 29 12.28 -2.75 15.99
CA ASN A 29 13.47 -2.92 15.16
C ASN A 29 14.67 -2.16 15.71
N TYR A 30 14.49 -0.93 16.19
CA TYR A 30 15.56 -0.17 16.82
C TYR A 30 16.07 -0.84 18.10
N SER A 31 15.21 -1.47 18.88
CA SER A 31 15.58 -2.18 20.10
C SER A 31 16.33 -3.49 19.83
N THR A 32 16.05 -4.15 18.71
CA THR A 32 16.70 -5.42 18.34
C THR A 32 18.07 -5.20 17.69
N GLN A 33 18.29 -4.06 17.04
CA GLN A 33 19.58 -3.72 16.42
C GLN A 33 20.62 -3.24 17.42
N ASN A 34 20.21 -2.66 18.55
CA ASN A 34 21.15 -2.17 19.57
C ASN A 34 21.84 -3.28 20.39
N ASN A 35 21.51 -4.55 20.20
CA ASN A 35 22.12 -5.68 20.89
C ASN A 35 23.11 -6.50 20.05
N LYS A 36 23.51 -6.03 18.87
CA LYS A 36 24.54 -6.67 18.07
C LYS A 36 25.76 -5.75 17.93
N LEU A 37 26.79 -6.06 18.69
CA LEU A 37 28.10 -5.39 18.71
C LEU A 37 28.71 -5.24 17.29
N VAL A 38 28.90 -4.01 16.94
CA VAL A 38 29.95 -3.35 16.13
C VAL A 38 30.93 -4.27 15.39
N SER A 39 30.87 -4.23 14.07
CA SER A 39 32.01 -3.96 13.17
C SER A 39 31.59 -4.14 11.71
N THR A 40 31.35 -3.06 11.02
CA THR A 40 31.66 -2.71 9.62
C THR A 40 30.93 -1.40 9.34
N GLU A 41 31.67 -0.48 8.74
CA GLU A 41 31.22 0.88 8.44
C GLU A 41 29.77 0.94 7.97
N ASP A 42 28.89 1.54 8.79
CA ASP A 42 27.51 1.86 8.44
C ASP A 42 27.53 2.85 7.28
N ILE A 43 27.45 2.33 6.06
CA ILE A 43 26.99 3.12 4.93
C ILE A 43 25.49 3.32 5.22
N PRO A 44 25.01 4.56 5.50
CA PRO A 44 23.59 4.78 5.71
C PRO A 44 22.84 4.29 4.46
N GLU A 45 21.91 3.35 4.62
CA GLU A 45 21.01 3.02 3.52
C GLU A 45 20.39 4.33 3.01
N PRO A 46 20.36 4.55 1.69
CA PRO A 46 19.78 5.79 1.16
C PRO A 46 18.35 5.92 1.66
N THR A 47 18.08 6.98 2.40
CA THR A 47 16.74 7.29 2.89
C THR A 47 15.81 7.40 1.69
N LYS A 48 14.78 6.57 1.63
CA LYS A 48 13.80 6.60 0.56
C LYS A 48 13.04 7.93 0.59
N GLN A 49 12.76 8.47 -0.58
CA GLN A 49 12.17 9.79 -0.74
C GLN A 49 10.72 9.86 -0.28
N TYR A 50 9.99 8.72 -0.36
CA TYR A 50 8.57 8.65 -0.05
C TYR A 50 8.28 7.60 1.01
N ASP A 51 7.24 7.85 1.83
CA ASP A 51 6.70 6.85 2.74
C ASP A 51 5.84 5.84 1.97
N PHE A 52 5.00 6.33 1.07
CA PHE A 52 4.08 5.53 0.29
C PHE A 52 4.13 5.86 -1.20
N PHE A 53 4.00 4.83 -2.03
CA PHE A 53 3.46 5.00 -3.38
C PHE A 53 2.05 4.40 -3.45
N ILE A 54 1.19 4.89 -4.36
CA ILE A 54 -0.16 4.37 -4.54
C ILE A 54 -0.34 3.91 -5.98
N SER A 55 -0.40 2.59 -6.16
CA SER A 55 -0.67 1.95 -7.45
C SER A 55 -2.18 1.77 -7.63
N HIS A 56 -2.70 2.17 -8.78
CA HIS A 56 -4.14 2.27 -9.02
C HIS A 56 -4.48 2.21 -10.51
N ALA A 57 -5.70 1.79 -10.82
CA ALA A 57 -6.27 2.00 -12.14
C ALA A 57 -6.58 3.50 -12.35
N SER A 58 -6.41 4.00 -13.57
CA SER A 58 -6.63 5.43 -13.88
C SER A 58 -8.04 5.91 -13.51
N GLU A 59 -9.03 5.01 -13.61
CA GLU A 59 -10.43 5.26 -13.27
C GLU A 59 -10.64 5.55 -11.78
N ASP A 60 -9.76 5.08 -10.92
CA ASP A 60 -9.85 5.25 -9.46
C ASP A 60 -9.15 6.52 -8.96
N LYS A 61 -8.43 7.23 -9.83
CA LYS A 61 -7.59 8.37 -9.43
C LYS A 61 -8.37 9.47 -8.75
N ASP A 62 -9.45 9.92 -9.37
CA ASP A 62 -10.29 10.99 -8.84
C ASP A 62 -11.29 10.49 -7.78
N ASP A 63 -11.62 9.21 -7.81
CA ASP A 63 -12.61 8.61 -6.93
C ASP A 63 -12.05 8.33 -5.52
N ILE A 64 -10.79 7.91 -5.40
CA ILE A 64 -10.18 7.58 -4.09
C ILE A 64 -8.74 8.04 -3.94
N VAL A 65 -7.89 7.96 -4.98
CA VAL A 65 -6.45 8.10 -4.81
C VAL A 65 -6.04 9.49 -4.36
N ARG A 66 -6.61 10.53 -4.94
CA ARG A 66 -6.32 11.93 -4.57
C ARG A 66 -6.70 12.22 -3.13
N ASP A 67 -7.88 11.83 -2.70
CA ASP A 67 -8.35 12.04 -1.34
C ASP A 67 -7.52 11.25 -0.32
N LEU A 68 -7.15 10.01 -0.66
CA LEU A 68 -6.26 9.19 0.17
C LEU A 68 -4.87 9.81 0.28
N ALA A 69 -4.28 10.25 -0.84
CA ALA A 69 -2.98 10.89 -0.85
C ALA A 69 -2.98 12.18 -0.03
N GLU A 70 -4.02 12.99 -0.15
CA GLU A 70 -4.19 14.22 0.64
C GLU A 70 -4.32 13.91 2.13
N ALA A 71 -5.12 12.92 2.50
CA ALA A 71 -5.29 12.50 3.89
C ALA A 71 -3.96 12.01 4.51
N LEU A 72 -3.17 11.24 3.76
CA LEU A 72 -1.86 10.79 4.19
C LEU A 72 -0.88 11.96 4.35
N ARG A 73 -0.84 12.88 3.39
CA ARG A 73 0.01 14.09 3.45
C ARG A 73 -0.36 14.98 4.63
N ASN A 74 -1.64 15.15 4.91
CA ASN A 74 -2.12 15.90 6.08
C ASN A 74 -1.73 15.25 7.42
N ASN A 75 -1.39 13.97 7.42
CA ASN A 75 -0.83 13.24 8.56
C ASN A 75 0.70 13.17 8.56
N GLY A 76 1.37 13.92 7.70
CA GLY A 76 2.83 14.07 7.68
C GLY A 76 3.58 13.04 6.84
N PHE A 77 2.90 12.28 5.99
CA PHE A 77 3.53 11.31 5.11
C PHE A 77 3.86 11.91 3.73
N GLU A 78 4.99 11.49 3.17
CA GLU A 78 5.34 11.76 1.79
C GLU A 78 4.74 10.69 0.87
N VAL A 79 3.92 11.12 -0.09
CA VAL A 79 3.12 10.23 -0.94
C VAL A 79 3.36 10.47 -2.42
N TRP A 80 3.60 9.40 -3.16
CA TRP A 80 3.87 9.40 -4.59
C TRP A 80 2.85 8.54 -5.34
N TYR A 81 2.09 9.09 -6.27
CA TYR A 81 1.07 8.33 -6.99
C TYR A 81 0.93 8.65 -8.49
N ASP A 82 1.40 9.80 -8.94
CA ASP A 82 1.15 10.26 -10.33
C ASP A 82 1.70 9.33 -11.42
N GLU A 83 2.76 8.57 -11.12
CA GLU A 83 3.41 7.65 -12.06
C GLU A 83 2.93 6.20 -11.92
N PHE A 84 1.96 5.93 -11.05
CA PHE A 84 1.50 4.57 -10.70
C PHE A 84 0.12 4.21 -11.24
N GLU A 85 -0.31 4.84 -12.32
CA GLU A 85 -1.49 4.42 -13.07
C GLU A 85 -1.21 3.09 -13.77
N LEU A 86 -2.07 2.11 -13.49
CA LEU A 86 -2.00 0.77 -14.08
C LEU A 86 -2.85 0.72 -15.35
N LYS A 87 -2.25 0.22 -16.43
CA LYS A 87 -2.90 0.04 -17.73
C LYS A 87 -2.90 -1.42 -18.13
N ILE A 88 -3.80 -1.78 -19.05
CA ILE A 88 -3.78 -3.12 -19.66
C ILE A 88 -2.44 -3.35 -20.34
N GLY A 89 -1.81 -4.47 -20.04
CA GLY A 89 -0.49 -4.83 -20.59
C GLY A 89 0.70 -4.37 -19.77
N ASP A 90 0.50 -3.55 -18.72
CA ASP A 90 1.56 -3.22 -17.78
C ASP A 90 2.03 -4.45 -17.01
N SER A 91 3.28 -4.46 -16.61
CA SER A 91 3.78 -5.41 -15.62
C SER A 91 3.56 -4.86 -14.22
N LEU A 92 2.68 -5.50 -13.47
CA LEU A 92 2.41 -5.17 -12.07
C LEU A 92 3.69 -5.26 -11.23
N ARG A 93 4.48 -6.32 -11.45
CA ARG A 93 5.76 -6.53 -10.77
C ARG A 93 6.72 -5.35 -10.98
N LYS A 94 6.91 -4.91 -12.23
CA LYS A 94 7.82 -3.79 -12.54
C LYS A 94 7.35 -2.48 -11.90
N LYS A 95 6.05 -2.21 -11.89
CA LYS A 95 5.46 -1.03 -11.22
C LYS A 95 5.71 -1.07 -9.71
N ILE A 96 5.50 -2.21 -9.08
CA ILE A 96 5.75 -2.41 -7.64
C ILE A 96 7.23 -2.26 -7.32
N ASP A 97 8.12 -2.89 -8.08
CA ASP A 97 9.57 -2.79 -7.88
C ASP A 97 10.06 -1.34 -8.02
N TYR A 98 9.54 -0.63 -9.01
CA TYR A 98 9.84 0.79 -9.20
C TYR A 98 9.38 1.65 -8.02
N GLY A 99 8.16 1.44 -7.53
CA GLY A 99 7.66 2.13 -6.35
C GLY A 99 8.50 1.87 -5.11
N LEU A 100 8.80 0.62 -4.83
CA LEU A 100 9.60 0.20 -3.68
C LEU A 100 11.07 0.65 -3.75
N SER A 101 11.58 1.03 -4.92
CA SER A 101 12.92 1.62 -5.04
C SER A 101 13.04 2.99 -4.36
N ASN A 102 11.95 3.75 -4.27
CA ASN A 102 11.94 5.11 -3.72
C ASN A 102 10.91 5.34 -2.60
N ALA A 103 10.08 4.36 -2.29
CA ALA A 103 9.09 4.43 -1.21
C ALA A 103 9.24 3.25 -0.24
N ASN A 104 8.89 3.48 1.02
CA ASN A 104 8.96 2.45 2.06
C ASN A 104 7.85 1.41 1.90
N TYR A 105 6.65 1.84 1.49
CA TYR A 105 5.46 1.00 1.35
C TYR A 105 4.73 1.29 0.05
N GLY A 106 4.04 0.29 -0.46
CA GLY A 106 3.13 0.43 -1.59
C GLY A 106 1.69 0.20 -1.17
N ILE A 107 0.82 1.16 -1.46
CA ILE A 107 -0.62 0.99 -1.39
C ILE A 107 -1.09 0.57 -2.77
N VAL A 108 -1.92 -0.48 -2.85
CA VAL A 108 -2.51 -0.95 -4.10
C VAL A 108 -4.02 -0.91 -3.99
N ILE A 109 -4.66 -0.13 -4.84
CA ILE A 109 -6.12 -0.03 -4.89
C ILE A 109 -6.68 -1.19 -5.70
N ILE A 110 -7.40 -2.07 -5.03
CA ILE A 110 -8.11 -3.20 -5.63
C ILE A 110 -9.56 -2.80 -5.85
N SER A 111 -9.91 -2.53 -7.08
CA SER A 111 -11.23 -2.05 -7.51
C SER A 111 -11.75 -2.90 -8.68
N PRO A 112 -13.01 -2.73 -9.11
CA PRO A 112 -13.50 -3.33 -10.35
C PRO A 112 -12.64 -2.97 -11.57
N SER A 113 -12.15 -1.74 -11.64
CA SER A 113 -11.26 -1.28 -12.72
C SER A 113 -9.89 -1.95 -12.66
N PHE A 114 -9.34 -2.17 -11.47
CA PHE A 114 -8.11 -2.93 -11.28
C PHE A 114 -8.24 -4.37 -11.78
N VAL A 115 -9.32 -5.05 -11.40
CA VAL A 115 -9.61 -6.45 -11.81
C VAL A 115 -9.69 -6.59 -13.32
N LYS A 116 -10.25 -5.60 -14.02
CA LYS A 116 -10.38 -5.59 -15.49
C LYS A 116 -9.05 -5.46 -16.25
N LYS A 117 -7.95 -5.19 -15.58
CA LYS A 117 -6.62 -5.10 -16.22
C LYS A 117 -6.00 -6.48 -16.54
N ASN A 118 -6.65 -7.57 -16.16
CA ASN A 118 -6.27 -8.97 -16.49
C ASN A 118 -4.89 -9.40 -15.94
N TRP A 119 -4.64 -9.13 -14.67
CA TRP A 119 -3.44 -9.61 -13.99
C TRP A 119 -3.43 -11.13 -13.86
N THR A 120 -2.27 -11.73 -14.00
CA THR A 120 -2.09 -13.16 -13.74
C THR A 120 -2.06 -13.44 -12.23
N GLU A 121 -2.43 -14.67 -11.83
CA GLU A 121 -2.26 -15.11 -10.43
C GLU A 121 -0.80 -14.99 -9.96
N TYR A 122 0.16 -15.24 -10.85
CA TYR A 122 1.58 -15.08 -10.55
C TYR A 122 1.94 -13.64 -10.19
N GLU A 123 1.44 -12.65 -10.94
CA GLU A 123 1.66 -11.22 -10.66
C GLU A 123 1.00 -10.79 -9.35
N LEU A 124 -0.24 -11.24 -9.11
CA LEU A 124 -0.98 -10.92 -7.88
C LEU A 124 -0.32 -11.55 -6.65
N ASN A 125 0.07 -12.80 -6.72
CA ASN A 125 0.79 -13.48 -5.65
C ASN A 125 2.14 -12.83 -5.38
N GLY A 126 2.87 -12.47 -6.42
CA GLY A 126 4.14 -11.77 -6.31
C GLY A 126 4.00 -10.40 -5.64
N MET A 127 2.93 -9.67 -5.94
CA MET A 127 2.64 -8.37 -5.32
C MET A 127 2.39 -8.50 -3.81
N VAL A 128 1.47 -9.37 -3.41
CA VAL A 128 1.08 -9.50 -1.99
C VAL A 128 2.13 -10.20 -1.14
N ALA A 129 3.03 -10.96 -1.75
CA ALA A 129 4.14 -11.63 -1.07
C ALA A 129 5.35 -10.73 -0.84
N ARG A 130 5.36 -9.49 -1.36
CA ARG A 130 6.52 -8.59 -1.23
C ARG A 130 6.82 -8.29 0.23
N GLU A 131 8.06 -8.55 0.60
CA GLU A 131 8.61 -8.29 1.92
C GLU A 131 9.96 -7.59 1.81
N MET A 132 10.23 -6.71 2.75
CA MET A 132 11.55 -6.11 2.96
C MET A 132 11.92 -6.27 4.43
N ASN A 133 13.11 -6.78 4.69
CA ASN A 133 13.60 -7.04 6.05
C ASN A 133 12.60 -7.86 6.91
N GLY A 134 11.90 -8.82 6.29
CA GLY A 134 10.91 -9.67 6.95
C GLY A 134 9.54 -9.04 7.19
N HIS A 135 9.29 -7.84 6.66
CA HIS A 135 8.02 -7.12 6.82
C HIS A 135 7.27 -6.97 5.50
N LYS A 136 5.95 -7.14 5.55
CA LYS A 136 5.07 -6.87 4.42
C LYS A 136 5.12 -5.39 4.07
N VAL A 137 5.34 -5.08 2.79
CA VAL A 137 5.47 -3.70 2.29
C VAL A 137 4.35 -3.28 1.35
N ILE A 138 3.46 -4.21 0.97
CA ILE A 138 2.28 -3.92 0.15
C ILE A 138 1.03 -3.95 1.00
N LEU A 139 0.28 -2.86 0.93
CA LEU A 139 -0.96 -2.62 1.66
C LEU A 139 -2.14 -2.57 0.67
N PRO A 140 -2.90 -3.67 0.50
CA PRO A 140 -4.06 -3.66 -0.38
C PRO A 140 -5.21 -2.84 0.23
N ILE A 141 -5.89 -2.07 -0.60
CA ILE A 141 -7.16 -1.40 -0.25
C ILE A 141 -8.23 -1.85 -1.23
N TRP A 142 -9.29 -2.44 -0.72
CA TRP A 142 -10.46 -2.80 -1.53
C TRP A 142 -11.37 -1.58 -1.67
N HIS A 143 -11.62 -1.19 -2.90
CA HIS A 143 -12.44 -0.04 -3.23
C HIS A 143 -13.60 -0.43 -4.14
N LYS A 144 -14.83 -0.24 -3.68
CA LYS A 144 -16.06 -0.57 -4.43
C LYS A 144 -16.09 -2.01 -4.96
N ILE A 145 -15.47 -2.94 -4.23
CA ILE A 145 -15.42 -4.37 -4.55
C ILE A 145 -15.70 -5.18 -3.29
N THR A 146 -16.48 -6.24 -3.42
CA THR A 146 -16.80 -7.14 -2.32
C THR A 146 -15.76 -8.24 -2.16
N LYS A 147 -15.72 -8.87 -0.96
CA LYS A 147 -14.87 -10.04 -0.74
C LYS A 147 -15.17 -11.17 -1.73
N ASP A 148 -16.43 -11.40 -2.05
CA ASP A 148 -16.84 -12.45 -3.00
C ASP A 148 -16.35 -12.15 -4.42
N GLU A 149 -16.34 -10.89 -4.83
CA GLU A 149 -15.77 -10.49 -6.12
C GLU A 149 -14.26 -10.66 -6.15
N VAL A 150 -13.56 -10.29 -5.09
CA VAL A 150 -12.11 -10.51 -4.97
C VAL A 150 -11.80 -12.00 -4.96
N LEU A 151 -12.58 -12.81 -4.22
CA LEU A 151 -12.42 -14.25 -4.14
C LEU A 151 -12.57 -14.94 -5.52
N ARG A 152 -13.54 -14.51 -6.31
CA ARG A 152 -13.72 -15.00 -7.69
C ARG A 152 -12.58 -14.63 -8.62
N PHE A 153 -11.98 -13.46 -8.38
CA PHE A 153 -10.87 -12.97 -9.18
C PHE A 153 -9.53 -13.61 -8.76
N SER A 154 -9.23 -13.63 -7.46
CA SER A 154 -8.02 -14.23 -6.90
C SER A 154 -8.27 -14.68 -5.47
N PRO A 155 -8.36 -16.01 -5.23
CA PRO A 155 -8.50 -16.54 -3.86
C PRO A 155 -7.38 -16.13 -2.93
N SER A 156 -6.13 -16.09 -3.41
CA SER A 156 -4.98 -15.69 -2.59
C SER A 156 -5.02 -14.22 -2.17
N LEU A 157 -5.54 -13.35 -3.04
CA LEU A 157 -5.72 -11.92 -2.73
C LEU A 157 -6.84 -11.70 -1.71
N ALA A 158 -7.91 -12.49 -1.79
CA ALA A 158 -9.05 -12.40 -0.86
C ALA A 158 -8.67 -12.81 0.58
N ASP A 159 -7.67 -13.65 0.75
CA ASP A 159 -7.18 -14.08 2.07
C ASP A 159 -6.26 -13.07 2.75
N LYS A 160 -5.83 -12.04 2.02
CA LYS A 160 -4.98 -10.99 2.59
C LYS A 160 -5.80 -9.96 3.34
N LEU A 161 -5.28 -9.52 4.48
CA LEU A 161 -5.83 -8.38 5.17
C LEU A 161 -5.77 -7.15 4.29
N ALA A 162 -6.92 -6.59 4.00
CA ALA A 162 -7.07 -5.37 3.24
C ALA A 162 -8.03 -4.42 3.93
N LEU A 163 -7.78 -3.14 3.79
CA LEU A 163 -8.75 -2.12 4.16
C LEU A 163 -9.88 -2.14 3.12
N ASN A 164 -11.11 -1.96 3.58
CA ASN A 164 -12.28 -1.91 2.71
C ASN A 164 -12.93 -0.54 2.81
N THR A 165 -13.14 0.11 1.68
CA THR A 165 -13.77 1.44 1.63
C THR A 165 -15.31 1.39 1.65
N SER A 166 -15.91 0.21 1.56
CA SER A 166 -17.35 0.01 1.41
C SER A 166 -18.12 -0.12 2.72
N ILE A 167 -17.55 0.17 3.87
CA ILE A 167 -18.22 0.06 5.17
C ILE A 167 -18.63 1.42 5.69
#